data_55f24ffd318911cc5bc7c058bb1b3835
#
_entry.id   55f24ffd318911cc5bc7c058bb1b3835
#
_cell.length_a   1.000
_cell.length_b   1.000
_cell.length_c   1.000
_cell.angle_alpha   90.00
_cell.angle_beta   90.00
_cell.angle_gamma   90.00
#
_symmetry.space_group_name_H-M   'P 1'
#
loop_
_entity.id
_entity.type
_entity.pdbx_description
1 polymer ?
#
loop_
_entity_poly.entity_id
_entity_poly.type
_entity_poly.pdbx_seq_one_letter_code
_entity_poly.pdbx_strand_id
1 'polypeptide(L)'
;AIIPSNKVSKYLARKIDEFRPHLIIFSWRDIQIYAPVDGRSGNPLQNSFEVFYSKNIFKKIRGSWGGLKLIASHYGEIYRNTSLVKMGLKRAQKYNKDVKVVLGGGAVSVFYEQLGNLLPKGTVISVGEGENLLEKIIRNDSIEDERCYIAGQKPRNKLIHEQPSGNIKTACDYKYIKSIWPEFNWYIEDGDYYVGVQTKRGCPHNCCFCVYTVVEGKQVRVNPVNEVIKEMRQLYDLGVRGFWFTDAQFIPAKKHIEDAKILLQAIKDQGWDDIKWAAYIRADNIDAELAQLMVDTGMSYFEIGITS
;
A
#
# COMPACT_ATOMS: atom_id res chain seq x y z
N ALA A 1 2.17 -11.74 10.49
CA ALA A 1 2.71 -13.07 10.16
C ALA A 1 2.80 -13.18 8.65
N ILE A 2 3.98 -13.45 8.13
CA ILE A 2 4.12 -13.90 6.74
C ILE A 2 3.56 -15.32 6.70
N ILE A 3 2.27 -15.45 6.41
CA ILE A 3 1.64 -16.75 6.29
C ILE A 3 2.11 -17.36 4.97
N PRO A 4 2.76 -18.53 4.98
CA PRO A 4 3.13 -19.21 3.75
C PRO A 4 1.92 -19.32 2.82
N SER A 5 2.09 -19.04 1.52
CA SER A 5 1.01 -18.94 0.55
C SER A 5 0.08 -20.16 0.51
N ASN A 6 0.60 -21.36 0.82
CA ASN A 6 -0.17 -22.60 0.91
C ASN A 6 -1.06 -22.70 2.17
N LYS A 7 -0.85 -21.85 3.18
CA LYS A 7 -1.62 -21.84 4.44
C LYS A 7 -2.63 -20.69 4.52
N VAL A 8 -2.56 -19.70 3.62
CA VAL A 8 -3.41 -18.50 3.66
C VAL A 8 -4.89 -18.85 3.60
N SER A 9 -5.30 -19.77 2.73
CA SER A 9 -6.69 -20.18 2.60
C SER A 9 -7.25 -20.84 3.87
N LYS A 10 -6.45 -21.68 4.52
CA LYS A 10 -6.84 -22.33 5.79
C LYS A 10 -6.93 -21.31 6.92
N TYR A 11 -5.98 -20.38 6.99
CA TYR A 11 -5.99 -19.31 7.96
C TYR A 11 -7.21 -18.41 7.80
N LEU A 12 -7.47 -17.92 6.58
CA LEU A 12 -8.64 -17.11 6.28
C LEU A 12 -9.95 -17.82 6.63
N ALA A 13 -10.08 -19.10 6.26
CA ALA A 13 -11.26 -19.89 6.59
C ALA A 13 -11.48 -19.98 8.10
N ARG A 14 -10.43 -20.28 8.88
CA ARG A 14 -10.48 -20.32 10.34
C ARG A 14 -10.91 -18.98 10.93
N LYS A 15 -10.30 -17.87 10.45
CA LYS A 15 -10.65 -16.53 10.94
C LYS A 15 -12.09 -16.13 10.62
N ILE A 16 -12.60 -16.49 9.46
CA ILE A 16 -14.01 -16.27 9.12
C ILE A 16 -14.93 -17.06 10.06
N ASP A 17 -14.60 -18.30 10.40
CA ASP A 17 -15.39 -19.10 11.33
C ASP A 17 -15.39 -18.55 12.75
N GLU A 18 -14.21 -18.05 13.21
CA GLU A 18 -14.06 -17.41 14.51
C GLU A 18 -14.86 -16.11 14.62
N PHE A 19 -14.71 -15.20 13.65
CA PHE A 19 -15.27 -13.85 13.71
C PHE A 19 -16.69 -13.72 13.15
N ARG A 20 -17.13 -14.63 12.26
CA ARG A 20 -18.44 -14.58 11.57
C ARG A 20 -18.73 -13.19 11.00
N PRO A 21 -17.86 -12.63 10.15
CA PRO A 21 -17.88 -11.22 9.79
C PRO A 21 -19.11 -10.83 8.97
N HIS A 22 -19.57 -9.59 9.13
CA HIS A 22 -20.56 -8.94 8.27
C HIS A 22 -19.91 -8.20 7.10
N LEU A 23 -18.60 -7.90 7.22
CA LEU A 23 -17.79 -7.23 6.22
C LEU A 23 -16.42 -7.90 6.13
N ILE A 24 -15.99 -8.21 4.91
CA ILE A 24 -14.64 -8.72 4.63
C ILE A 24 -13.94 -7.73 3.72
N ILE A 25 -12.77 -7.27 4.14
CA ILE A 25 -11.96 -6.34 3.36
C ILE A 25 -10.69 -7.07 2.92
N PHE A 26 -10.43 -7.07 1.62
CA PHE A 26 -9.17 -7.51 1.05
C PHE A 26 -8.37 -6.30 0.58
N SER A 27 -7.16 -6.13 1.11
CA SER A 27 -6.22 -5.12 0.63
C SER A 27 -5.19 -5.77 -0.28
N TRP A 28 -5.28 -5.47 -1.56
CA TRP A 28 -4.30 -5.91 -2.56
C TRP A 28 -3.43 -4.73 -2.95
N ARG A 29 -2.42 -4.52 -2.13
CA ARG A 29 -1.57 -3.34 -2.24
C ARG A 29 -0.53 -3.46 -3.36
N ASP A 30 0.01 -4.66 -3.55
CA ASP A 30 1.19 -4.84 -4.38
C ASP A 30 0.83 -4.89 -5.86
N ILE A 31 1.35 -3.91 -6.61
CA ILE A 31 1.26 -3.85 -8.07
C ILE A 31 2.43 -4.60 -8.70
N GLN A 32 3.44 -4.94 -7.90
CA GLN A 32 4.59 -5.68 -8.40
C GLN A 32 4.15 -7.09 -8.79
N ILE A 33 4.20 -7.34 -10.08
CA ILE A 33 3.93 -8.63 -10.69
C ILE A 33 4.94 -9.69 -10.19
N TYR A 34 6.08 -9.23 -9.67
CA TYR A 34 7.18 -10.05 -9.20
C TYR A 34 7.65 -9.62 -7.82
N ALA A 35 7.95 -10.59 -6.96
CA ALA A 35 8.72 -10.34 -5.76
C ALA A 35 10.01 -9.57 -6.12
N PRO A 36 10.46 -8.65 -5.27
CA PRO A 36 11.71 -7.94 -5.49
C PRO A 36 12.81 -8.95 -5.82
N VAL A 37 13.61 -8.60 -6.83
CA VAL A 37 14.69 -9.44 -7.30
C VAL A 37 15.70 -9.54 -6.16
N ASP A 38 15.78 -10.69 -5.53
CA ASP A 38 16.70 -10.95 -4.40
C ASP A 38 18.19 -11.08 -4.82
N GLY A 39 18.52 -10.67 -6.04
CA GLY A 39 19.88 -10.72 -6.59
C GLY A 39 20.43 -12.12 -6.85
N ARG A 40 19.67 -13.18 -6.60
CA ARG A 40 20.14 -14.55 -6.85
C ARG A 40 20.21 -14.83 -8.35
N SER A 41 21.31 -15.47 -8.77
CA SER A 41 21.46 -15.92 -10.13
C SER A 41 20.32 -16.90 -10.50
N GLY A 42 19.70 -16.67 -11.65
CA GLY A 42 18.62 -17.53 -12.12
C GLY A 42 17.20 -16.98 -11.95
N ASN A 43 17.08 -15.73 -11.50
CA ASN A 43 15.76 -15.06 -11.44
C ASN A 43 15.08 -15.05 -12.81
N PRO A 44 13.83 -15.50 -12.94
CA PRO A 44 13.09 -15.52 -14.19
C PRO A 44 13.02 -14.17 -14.90
N LEU A 45 12.89 -13.07 -14.16
CA LEU A 45 12.90 -11.72 -14.72
C LEU A 45 14.23 -11.38 -15.38
N GLN A 46 15.33 -11.57 -14.67
CA GLN A 46 16.66 -11.32 -15.21
C GLN A 46 16.93 -12.19 -16.44
N ASN A 47 16.54 -13.47 -16.39
CA ASN A 47 16.67 -14.36 -17.53
C ASN A 47 15.83 -13.92 -18.73
N SER A 48 14.63 -13.35 -18.51
CA SER A 48 13.75 -12.91 -19.61
C SER A 48 14.36 -11.78 -20.44
N PHE A 49 15.19 -10.92 -19.83
CA PHE A 49 15.90 -9.89 -20.58
C PHE A 49 16.92 -10.44 -21.58
N GLU A 50 17.41 -11.66 -21.38
CA GLU A 50 18.35 -12.30 -22.31
C GLU A 50 17.75 -12.55 -23.71
N VAL A 51 16.40 -12.59 -23.82
CA VAL A 51 15.71 -12.68 -25.12
C VAL A 51 16.05 -11.49 -26.00
N PHE A 52 16.12 -10.31 -25.41
CA PHE A 52 16.31 -9.04 -26.13
C PHE A 52 17.78 -8.69 -26.30
N TYR A 53 18.61 -8.90 -25.28
CA TYR A 53 19.96 -8.37 -25.22
C TYR A 53 21.07 -9.38 -25.50
N SER A 54 20.81 -10.70 -25.40
CA SER A 54 21.85 -11.70 -25.65
C SER A 54 22.00 -12.01 -27.15
N LYS A 55 23.24 -12.17 -27.62
CA LYS A 55 23.53 -12.72 -28.95
C LYS A 55 23.57 -14.25 -28.94
N ASN A 56 23.63 -14.90 -27.79
CA ASN A 56 23.73 -16.35 -27.62
C ASN A 56 22.34 -16.99 -27.65
N ILE A 57 22.10 -17.93 -28.57
CA ILE A 57 20.82 -18.60 -28.78
C ILE A 57 20.38 -19.38 -27.53
N PHE A 58 21.26 -20.02 -26.81
CA PHE A 58 20.92 -20.77 -25.59
C PHE A 58 20.45 -19.84 -24.47
N LYS A 59 21.05 -18.65 -24.36
CA LYS A 59 20.59 -17.62 -23.41
C LYS A 59 19.23 -17.07 -23.80
N LYS A 60 18.95 -16.89 -25.10
CA LYS A 60 17.61 -16.49 -25.58
C LYS A 60 16.56 -17.52 -25.23
N ILE A 61 16.84 -18.82 -25.46
CA ILE A 61 15.92 -19.91 -25.10
C ILE A 61 15.66 -19.91 -23.59
N ARG A 62 16.70 -19.78 -22.74
CA ARG A 62 16.55 -19.65 -21.29
C ARG A 62 15.73 -18.43 -20.91
N GLY A 63 15.94 -17.30 -21.59
CA GLY A 63 15.17 -16.07 -21.41
C GLY A 63 13.68 -16.25 -21.77
N SER A 64 13.37 -16.93 -22.85
CA SER A 64 11.99 -17.25 -23.23
C SER A 64 11.28 -18.10 -22.17
N TRP A 65 11.97 -19.10 -21.61
CA TRP A 65 11.46 -19.88 -20.47
C TRP A 65 11.26 -19.02 -19.22
N GLY A 66 12.18 -18.09 -18.96
CA GLY A 66 12.04 -17.08 -17.90
C GLY A 66 10.75 -16.26 -18.08
N GLY A 67 10.54 -15.72 -19.27
CA GLY A 67 9.33 -14.96 -19.62
C GLY A 67 8.03 -15.75 -19.43
N LEU A 68 8.00 -17.01 -19.92
CA LEU A 68 6.85 -17.88 -19.74
C LEU A 68 6.54 -18.16 -18.25
N LYS A 69 7.59 -18.43 -17.45
CA LYS A 69 7.42 -18.61 -16.00
C LYS A 69 6.87 -17.37 -15.32
N LEU A 70 7.30 -16.18 -15.75
CA LEU A 70 6.80 -14.92 -15.24
C LEU A 70 5.31 -14.74 -15.54
N ILE A 71 4.91 -14.98 -16.80
CA ILE A 71 3.51 -14.92 -17.23
C ILE A 71 2.67 -15.92 -16.43
N ALA A 72 3.11 -17.16 -16.34
CA ALA A 72 2.40 -18.21 -15.59
C ALA A 72 2.28 -17.86 -14.09
N SER A 73 3.33 -17.31 -13.49
CA SER A 73 3.31 -16.85 -12.10
C SER A 73 2.30 -15.73 -11.89
N HIS A 74 2.28 -14.75 -12.79
CA HIS A 74 1.36 -13.61 -12.73
C HIS A 74 -0.11 -14.08 -12.80
N TYR A 75 -0.47 -14.85 -13.80
CA TYR A 75 -1.84 -15.39 -13.91
C TYR A 75 -2.20 -16.32 -12.75
N GLY A 76 -1.24 -17.11 -12.27
CA GLY A 76 -1.41 -17.98 -11.12
C GLY A 76 -1.68 -17.18 -9.84
N GLU A 77 -1.08 -16.00 -9.69
CA GLU A 77 -1.27 -15.12 -8.53
C GLU A 77 -2.63 -14.43 -8.56
N ILE A 78 -3.04 -13.91 -9.72
CA ILE A 78 -4.38 -13.35 -9.93
C ILE A 78 -5.45 -14.41 -9.62
N TYR A 79 -5.29 -15.62 -10.15
CA TYR A 79 -6.22 -16.73 -9.90
C TYR A 79 -6.29 -17.09 -8.42
N ARG A 80 -5.16 -17.19 -7.76
CA ARG A 80 -5.06 -17.49 -6.32
C ARG A 80 -5.77 -16.45 -5.48
N ASN A 81 -5.48 -15.16 -5.72
CA ASN A 81 -6.05 -14.06 -4.96
C ASN A 81 -7.56 -13.92 -5.17
N THR A 82 -8.03 -14.02 -6.41
CA THR A 82 -9.46 -14.01 -6.71
C THR A 82 -10.19 -15.23 -6.14
N SER A 83 -9.51 -16.40 -6.08
CA SER A 83 -10.04 -17.61 -5.45
C SER A 83 -10.17 -17.45 -3.93
N LEU A 84 -9.26 -16.73 -3.28
CA LEU A 84 -9.36 -16.40 -1.85
C LEU A 84 -10.57 -15.52 -1.56
N VAL A 85 -10.84 -14.52 -2.42
CA VAL A 85 -12.04 -13.67 -2.29
C VAL A 85 -13.32 -14.52 -2.42
N LYS A 86 -13.39 -15.38 -3.46
CA LYS A 86 -14.52 -16.29 -3.68
C LYS A 86 -14.74 -17.24 -2.51
N MET A 87 -13.65 -17.82 -2.00
CA MET A 87 -13.69 -18.74 -0.87
C MET A 87 -14.12 -18.01 0.41
N GLY A 88 -13.56 -16.82 0.67
CA GLY A 88 -13.91 -15.99 1.81
C GLY A 88 -15.40 -15.63 1.84
N LEU A 89 -15.92 -15.14 0.70
CA LEU A 89 -17.34 -14.83 0.55
C LEU A 89 -18.21 -16.07 0.81
N LYS A 90 -17.95 -17.17 0.12
CA LYS A 90 -18.73 -18.42 0.27
C LYS A 90 -18.70 -18.96 1.70
N ARG A 91 -17.56 -18.81 2.39
CA ARG A 91 -17.42 -19.24 3.79
C ARG A 91 -18.23 -18.36 4.74
N ALA A 92 -18.15 -17.05 4.60
CA ALA A 92 -18.87 -16.12 5.45
C ALA A 92 -20.37 -16.17 5.24
N GLN A 93 -20.84 -16.43 4.02
CA GLN A 93 -22.26 -16.61 3.71
C GLN A 93 -22.93 -17.78 4.44
N LYS A 94 -22.17 -18.70 5.02
CA LYS A 94 -22.71 -19.73 5.91
C LYS A 94 -23.27 -19.17 7.22
N TYR A 95 -22.74 -18.03 7.66
CA TYR A 95 -23.09 -17.38 8.91
C TYR A 95 -23.96 -16.14 8.68
N ASN A 96 -23.67 -15.40 7.60
CA ASN A 96 -24.40 -14.19 7.22
C ASN A 96 -24.54 -14.14 5.71
N LYS A 97 -25.79 -14.24 5.23
CA LYS A 97 -26.10 -14.22 3.78
C LYS A 97 -25.80 -12.87 3.14
N ASP A 98 -25.89 -11.79 3.93
CA ASP A 98 -25.75 -10.40 3.48
C ASP A 98 -24.33 -9.86 3.70
N VAL A 99 -23.33 -10.77 3.90
CA VAL A 99 -21.94 -10.37 4.08
C VAL A 99 -21.46 -9.55 2.89
N LYS A 100 -20.89 -8.38 3.19
CA LYS A 100 -20.31 -7.49 2.19
C LYS A 100 -18.82 -7.83 1.99
N VAL A 101 -18.36 -7.74 0.75
CA VAL A 101 -16.95 -7.92 0.41
C VAL A 101 -16.45 -6.66 -0.27
N VAL A 102 -15.38 -6.09 0.25
CA VAL A 102 -14.69 -4.93 -0.32
C VAL A 102 -13.27 -5.34 -0.71
N LEU A 103 -12.85 -4.94 -1.89
CA LEU A 103 -11.50 -5.13 -2.38
C LEU A 103 -10.88 -3.75 -2.63
N GLY A 104 -9.69 -3.50 -2.10
CA GLY A 104 -8.99 -2.23 -2.25
C GLY A 104 -7.49 -2.40 -2.37
N GLY A 105 -6.79 -1.28 -2.51
CA GLY A 105 -5.33 -1.20 -2.64
C GLY A 105 -4.85 -0.74 -4.01
N GLY A 106 -3.57 -0.45 -4.13
CA GLY A 106 -2.98 0.17 -5.33
C GLY A 106 -3.19 -0.62 -6.61
N ALA A 107 -2.93 -1.94 -6.59
CA ALA A 107 -3.13 -2.80 -7.75
C ALA A 107 -4.60 -2.86 -8.17
N VAL A 108 -5.48 -2.93 -7.19
CA VAL A 108 -6.93 -2.97 -7.41
C VAL A 108 -7.42 -1.69 -8.06
N SER A 109 -6.91 -0.55 -7.62
CA SER A 109 -7.26 0.77 -8.17
C SER A 109 -6.88 0.92 -9.65
N VAL A 110 -5.80 0.29 -10.07
CA VAL A 110 -5.33 0.34 -11.47
C VAL A 110 -6.09 -0.66 -12.37
N PHE A 111 -6.40 -1.85 -11.85
CA PHE A 111 -6.96 -2.96 -12.62
C PHE A 111 -8.41 -3.28 -12.24
N TYR A 112 -9.18 -2.30 -11.75
CA TYR A 112 -10.51 -2.53 -11.19
C TYR A 112 -11.50 -3.16 -12.18
N GLU A 113 -11.46 -2.79 -13.45
CA GLU A 113 -12.36 -3.35 -14.48
C GLU A 113 -12.03 -4.82 -14.77
N GLN A 114 -10.75 -5.12 -14.96
CA GLN A 114 -10.29 -6.49 -15.23
C GLN A 114 -10.60 -7.41 -14.05
N LEU A 115 -10.35 -6.94 -12.83
CA LEU A 115 -10.63 -7.67 -11.61
C LEU A 115 -12.13 -7.86 -11.38
N GLY A 116 -12.94 -6.86 -11.70
CA GLY A 116 -14.38 -6.94 -11.54
C GLY A 116 -15.05 -8.07 -12.33
N ASN A 117 -14.46 -8.44 -13.46
CA ASN A 117 -14.93 -9.60 -14.27
C ASN A 117 -14.55 -10.95 -13.65
N LEU A 118 -13.56 -10.99 -12.75
CA LEU A 118 -13.05 -12.20 -12.11
C LEU A 118 -13.64 -12.44 -10.71
N LEU A 119 -14.23 -11.42 -10.13
CA LEU A 119 -14.75 -11.42 -8.76
C LEU A 119 -16.23 -11.80 -8.69
N PRO A 120 -16.73 -12.26 -7.53
CA PRO A 120 -18.15 -12.48 -7.32
C PRO A 120 -18.95 -11.20 -7.57
N LYS A 121 -20.11 -11.32 -8.21
CA LYS A 121 -21.04 -10.17 -8.39
C LYS A 121 -21.38 -9.53 -7.05
N GLY A 122 -21.44 -8.21 -7.03
CA GLY A 122 -21.70 -7.45 -5.82
C GLY A 122 -20.46 -7.16 -4.95
N THR A 123 -19.27 -7.69 -5.30
CA THR A 123 -18.03 -7.26 -4.65
C THR A 123 -17.79 -5.79 -4.95
N VAL A 124 -17.60 -4.98 -3.91
CA VAL A 124 -17.28 -3.56 -4.03
C VAL A 124 -15.78 -3.41 -4.19
N ILE A 125 -15.35 -2.73 -5.24
CA ILE A 125 -13.95 -2.45 -5.54
C ILE A 125 -13.69 -0.98 -5.28
N SER A 126 -12.86 -0.66 -4.28
CA SER A 126 -12.41 0.70 -4.01
C SER A 126 -11.37 1.13 -5.03
N VAL A 127 -11.57 2.28 -5.67
CA VAL A 127 -10.64 2.85 -6.64
C VAL A 127 -9.97 4.08 -6.04
N GLY A 128 -8.71 3.95 -5.65
CA GLY A 128 -7.98 4.97 -4.90
C GLY A 128 -8.17 4.83 -3.39
N GLU A 129 -8.48 5.93 -2.73
CA GLU A 129 -8.68 5.98 -1.28
C GLU A 129 -10.02 5.36 -0.88
N GLY A 130 -10.00 4.52 0.15
CA GLY A 130 -11.16 3.72 0.54
C GLY A 130 -11.79 4.10 1.87
N GLU A 131 -11.24 5.06 2.60
CA GLU A 131 -11.66 5.35 3.98
C GLU A 131 -13.12 5.83 4.06
N ASN A 132 -13.53 6.77 3.21
CA ASN A 132 -14.91 7.25 3.15
C ASN A 132 -15.88 6.15 2.68
N LEU A 133 -15.45 5.39 1.66
CA LEU A 133 -16.24 4.27 1.14
C LEU A 133 -16.52 3.24 2.23
N LEU A 134 -15.50 2.86 3.00
CA LEU A 134 -15.64 1.90 4.10
C LEU A 134 -16.55 2.42 5.19
N GLU A 135 -16.43 3.70 5.58
CA GLU A 135 -17.28 4.34 6.55
C GLU A 135 -18.75 4.28 6.13
N LYS A 136 -19.05 4.65 4.87
CA LYS A 136 -20.40 4.56 4.31
C LYS A 136 -20.95 3.13 4.27
N ILE A 137 -20.11 2.16 3.87
CA ILE A 137 -20.48 0.74 3.85
C ILE A 137 -20.84 0.24 5.25
N ILE A 138 -20.08 0.62 6.27
CA ILE A 138 -20.31 0.23 7.66
C ILE A 138 -21.61 0.86 8.18
N ARG A 139 -21.89 2.12 7.82
CA ARG A 139 -23.13 2.83 8.21
C ARG A 139 -24.35 2.44 7.40
N ASN A 140 -24.21 1.63 6.36
CA ASN A 140 -25.22 1.31 5.35
C ASN A 140 -25.74 2.54 4.58
N ASP A 141 -24.88 3.54 4.39
CA ASP A 141 -25.16 4.73 3.58
C ASP A 141 -24.99 4.43 2.08
N SER A 142 -25.50 5.34 1.22
CA SER A 142 -25.27 5.26 -0.22
C SER A 142 -23.81 5.46 -0.57
N ILE A 143 -23.31 4.66 -1.53
CA ILE A 143 -21.95 4.72 -2.06
C ILE A 143 -21.88 5.20 -3.52
N GLU A 144 -22.99 5.77 -4.02
CA GLU A 144 -23.09 6.19 -5.43
C GLU A 144 -22.14 7.32 -5.81
N ASP A 145 -21.79 8.17 -4.87
CA ASP A 145 -20.86 9.28 -5.01
C ASP A 145 -19.40 8.90 -4.72
N GLU A 146 -19.15 7.65 -4.29
CA GLU A 146 -17.80 7.18 -3.99
C GLU A 146 -17.06 6.65 -5.23
N ARG A 147 -15.73 6.75 -5.20
CA ARG A 147 -14.86 6.15 -6.22
C ARG A 147 -14.80 4.64 -6.06
N CYS A 148 -15.86 3.97 -6.47
CA CYS A 148 -15.94 2.51 -6.40
C CYS A 148 -16.54 1.91 -7.66
N TYR A 149 -16.23 0.64 -7.87
CA TYR A 149 -16.80 -0.20 -8.91
C TYR A 149 -17.45 -1.41 -8.26
N ILE A 150 -18.65 -1.77 -8.71
CA ILE A 150 -19.34 -2.96 -8.21
C ILE A 150 -19.22 -4.07 -9.25
N ALA A 151 -18.59 -5.19 -8.88
CA ALA A 151 -18.39 -6.32 -9.76
C ALA A 151 -19.71 -6.83 -10.34
N GLY A 152 -19.75 -6.97 -11.66
CA GLY A 152 -20.96 -7.36 -12.43
C GLY A 152 -21.87 -6.21 -12.87
N GLN A 153 -21.53 -4.97 -12.53
CA GLN A 153 -22.20 -3.77 -13.07
C GLN A 153 -21.36 -3.13 -14.19
N LYS A 154 -21.95 -2.20 -14.92
CA LYS A 154 -21.16 -1.38 -15.86
C LYS A 154 -20.32 -0.38 -15.10
N PRO A 155 -19.01 -0.22 -15.41
CA PRO A 155 -18.18 0.78 -14.78
C PRO A 155 -18.73 2.19 -15.08
N ARG A 156 -18.67 3.09 -14.10
CA ARG A 156 -18.92 4.51 -14.33
C ARG A 156 -17.75 5.08 -15.13
N ASN A 157 -18.04 5.77 -16.23
CA ASN A 157 -17.02 6.47 -17.00
C ASN A 157 -16.33 7.49 -16.08
N LYS A 158 -15.00 7.44 -15.95
CA LYS A 158 -14.14 8.43 -15.27
C LYS A 158 -13.59 8.10 -13.88
N LEU A 159 -13.77 6.90 -13.31
CA LEU A 159 -13.23 6.60 -11.95
C LEU A 159 -11.72 6.90 -11.81
N ILE A 160 -10.92 6.63 -12.85
CA ILE A 160 -9.47 6.88 -12.81
C ILE A 160 -9.12 8.37 -12.93
N HIS A 161 -9.97 9.16 -13.57
CA HIS A 161 -9.72 10.59 -13.83
C HIS A 161 -10.22 11.50 -12.69
N GLU A 162 -11.07 10.98 -11.80
CA GLU A 162 -11.53 11.73 -10.64
C GLU A 162 -10.39 11.84 -9.62
N GLN A 163 -10.09 13.07 -9.19
CA GLN A 163 -9.06 13.30 -8.19
C GLN A 163 -9.64 13.01 -6.79
N PRO A 164 -8.89 12.34 -5.91
CA PRO A 164 -9.30 12.19 -4.51
C PRO A 164 -9.48 13.57 -3.87
N SER A 165 -10.56 13.76 -3.16
CA SER A 165 -10.87 14.98 -2.42
C SER A 165 -11.06 14.68 -0.94
N GLY A 166 -10.78 15.66 -0.10
CA GLY A 166 -10.98 15.56 1.34
C GLY A 166 -9.71 15.40 2.15
N ASN A 167 -9.87 15.41 3.46
CA ASN A 167 -8.78 15.29 4.42
C ASN A 167 -8.31 13.84 4.53
N ILE A 168 -7.02 13.67 4.79
CA ILE A 168 -6.44 12.38 5.11
C ILE A 168 -6.99 11.93 6.46
N LYS A 169 -7.52 10.70 6.52
CA LYS A 169 -7.97 10.10 7.76
C LYS A 169 -6.90 9.12 8.24
N THR A 170 -6.22 9.43 9.33
CA THR A 170 -5.14 8.62 9.91
C THR A 170 -5.44 8.09 11.31
N ALA A 171 -6.67 8.27 11.80
CA ALA A 171 -7.02 7.82 13.14
C ALA A 171 -6.96 6.29 13.24
N CYS A 172 -5.94 5.79 13.93
CA CYS A 172 -5.72 4.38 14.21
C CYS A 172 -5.60 4.18 15.73
N ASP A 173 -6.26 3.15 16.26
CA ASP A 173 -6.05 2.71 17.62
C ASP A 173 -4.94 1.64 17.66
N TYR A 174 -3.70 2.07 17.78
CA TYR A 174 -2.54 1.17 17.80
C TYR A 174 -2.50 0.28 19.03
N LYS A 175 -3.10 0.68 20.17
CA LYS A 175 -3.22 -0.19 21.35
C LYS A 175 -4.13 -1.38 21.04
N TYR A 176 -5.26 -1.11 20.38
CA TYR A 176 -6.14 -2.18 19.93
C TYR A 176 -5.46 -3.07 18.89
N ILE A 177 -4.79 -2.49 17.87
CA ILE A 177 -4.05 -3.27 16.87
C ILE A 177 -3.02 -4.17 17.54
N LYS A 178 -2.22 -3.65 18.47
CA LYS A 178 -1.24 -4.46 19.21
C LYS A 178 -1.90 -5.60 19.99
N SER A 179 -3.08 -5.38 20.53
CA SER A 179 -3.80 -6.40 21.31
C SER A 179 -4.31 -7.58 20.48
N ILE A 180 -4.63 -7.34 19.19
CA ILE A 180 -5.18 -8.37 18.28
C ILE A 180 -4.16 -8.94 17.30
N TRP A 181 -3.01 -8.31 17.17
CA TRP A 181 -1.94 -8.69 16.24
C TRP A 181 -0.60 -8.87 16.96
N PRO A 182 -0.29 -10.08 17.41
CA PRO A 182 0.92 -10.37 18.20
C PRO A 182 2.23 -9.98 17.47
N GLU A 183 2.25 -10.10 16.13
CA GLU A 183 3.40 -9.77 15.31
C GLU A 183 3.71 -8.25 15.29
N PHE A 184 2.84 -7.41 15.85
CA PHE A 184 3.15 -6.01 16.09
C PHE A 184 4.41 -5.83 16.93
N ASN A 185 4.73 -6.78 17.80
CA ASN A 185 5.94 -6.75 18.63
C ASN A 185 7.24 -6.77 17.81
N TRP A 186 7.24 -7.26 16.57
CA TRP A 186 8.43 -7.18 15.70
C TRP A 186 8.89 -5.75 15.46
N TYR A 187 7.95 -4.78 15.39
CA TYR A 187 8.29 -3.37 15.24
C TYR A 187 8.89 -2.74 16.50
N ILE A 188 8.89 -3.46 17.62
CA ILE A 188 9.39 -3.02 18.92
C ILE A 188 10.72 -3.72 19.23
N GLU A 189 10.79 -5.03 19.01
CA GLU A 189 11.87 -5.89 19.52
C GLU A 189 13.09 -5.91 18.57
N ASP A 190 12.87 -5.84 17.27
CA ASP A 190 13.91 -6.11 16.26
C ASP A 190 14.67 -4.85 15.80
N GLY A 191 14.17 -3.66 16.14
CA GLY A 191 14.84 -2.37 15.84
C GLY A 191 15.07 -2.03 14.35
N ASP A 192 14.92 -3.00 13.46
CA ASP A 192 15.11 -2.89 12.01
C ASP A 192 13.81 -2.73 11.23
N TYR A 193 12.65 -2.86 11.88
CA TYR A 193 11.36 -2.68 11.26
C TYR A 193 10.82 -1.27 11.46
N TYR A 194 10.17 -0.76 10.41
CA TYR A 194 9.59 0.58 10.38
C TYR A 194 8.08 0.50 10.30
N VAL A 195 7.37 1.25 11.14
CA VAL A 195 5.92 1.43 11.03
C VAL A 195 5.64 2.57 10.07
N GLY A 196 4.71 2.35 9.13
CA GLY A 196 4.29 3.36 8.17
C GLY A 196 3.48 4.48 8.84
N VAL A 197 3.91 5.72 8.65
CA VAL A 197 3.19 6.95 9.03
C VAL A 197 3.03 7.79 7.77
N GLN A 198 1.85 8.34 7.54
CA GLN A 198 1.59 9.13 6.33
C GLN A 198 1.50 10.62 6.66
N THR A 199 2.41 11.43 6.09
CA THR A 199 2.45 12.87 6.32
C THR A 199 1.70 13.66 5.24
N LYS A 200 1.56 13.09 4.05
CA LYS A 200 0.81 13.67 2.93
C LYS A 200 0.40 12.64 1.91
N ARG A 201 -0.54 12.97 1.06
CA ARG A 201 -0.98 12.16 -0.09
C ARG A 201 -0.95 12.98 -1.36
N GLY A 202 -0.73 12.29 -2.49
CA GLY A 202 -0.68 12.88 -3.81
C GLY A 202 0.73 13.24 -4.26
N CYS A 203 0.91 13.27 -5.58
CA CYS A 203 2.18 13.61 -6.20
C CYS A 203 1.95 14.42 -7.47
N PRO A 204 2.54 15.63 -7.64
CA PRO A 204 2.29 16.50 -8.78
C PRO A 204 3.00 16.03 -10.07
N HIS A 205 3.87 15.02 -9.97
CA HIS A 205 4.67 14.57 -11.11
C HIS A 205 3.89 13.63 -12.03
N ASN A 206 4.30 13.58 -13.30
CA ASN A 206 3.69 12.75 -14.35
C ASN A 206 4.62 11.63 -14.81
N CYS A 207 5.29 10.96 -13.88
CA CYS A 207 6.18 9.84 -14.20
C CYS A 207 5.37 8.73 -14.88
N CYS A 208 5.73 8.34 -16.11
CA CYS A 208 4.95 7.40 -16.92
C CYS A 208 4.87 5.98 -16.34
N PHE A 209 5.74 5.63 -15.42
CA PHE A 209 5.81 4.33 -14.76
C PHE A 209 5.13 4.31 -13.38
N CYS A 210 4.72 5.48 -12.85
CA CYS A 210 4.29 5.61 -11.47
C CYS A 210 2.76 5.60 -11.36
N VAL A 211 2.24 4.81 -10.43
CA VAL A 211 0.81 4.67 -10.18
C VAL A 211 0.27 5.56 -9.06
N TYR A 212 1.13 6.24 -8.31
CA TYR A 212 0.70 7.06 -7.19
C TYR A 212 -0.31 8.15 -7.59
N THR A 213 -0.13 8.76 -8.76
CA THR A 213 -1.06 9.77 -9.26
C THR A 213 -2.45 9.21 -9.60
N VAL A 214 -2.54 7.92 -9.89
CA VAL A 214 -3.83 7.22 -10.10
C VAL A 214 -4.49 6.92 -8.76
N VAL A 215 -3.71 6.50 -7.77
CA VAL A 215 -4.21 6.07 -6.46
C VAL A 215 -4.54 7.27 -5.57
N GLU A 216 -3.60 8.21 -5.42
CA GLU A 216 -3.66 9.33 -4.47
C GLU A 216 -3.96 10.67 -5.13
N GLY A 217 -3.93 10.73 -6.47
CA GLY A 217 -4.13 11.97 -7.25
C GLY A 217 -2.88 12.83 -7.37
N LYS A 218 -3.03 13.95 -8.10
CA LYS A 218 -1.95 14.91 -8.37
C LYS A 218 -1.87 16.04 -7.35
N GLN A 219 -2.97 16.33 -6.67
CA GLN A 219 -3.02 17.37 -5.65
C GLN A 219 -2.38 16.83 -4.36
N VAL A 220 -1.33 17.51 -3.92
CA VAL A 220 -0.71 17.19 -2.63
C VAL A 220 -1.61 17.70 -1.51
N ARG A 221 -2.02 16.80 -0.64
CA ARG A 221 -2.81 17.07 0.57
C ARG A 221 -1.91 16.74 1.78
N VAL A 222 -1.62 17.74 2.58
CA VAL A 222 -0.74 17.60 3.75
C VAL A 222 -1.60 17.24 4.96
N ASN A 223 -1.15 16.26 5.73
CA ASN A 223 -1.76 15.92 7.01
C ASN A 223 -1.35 16.96 8.06
N PRO A 224 -2.26 17.47 8.89
CA PRO A 224 -1.90 18.39 9.95
C PRO A 224 -0.78 17.84 10.83
N VAL A 225 0.25 18.65 11.10
CA VAL A 225 1.45 18.22 11.84
C VAL A 225 1.10 17.66 13.22
N ASN A 226 0.14 18.27 13.91
CA ASN A 226 -0.33 17.80 15.22
C ASN A 226 -0.93 16.37 15.14
N GLU A 227 -1.62 16.02 14.06
CA GLU A 227 -2.17 14.66 13.88
C GLU A 227 -1.05 13.65 13.58
N VAL A 228 -0.05 14.02 12.77
CA VAL A 228 1.13 13.17 12.51
C VAL A 228 1.90 12.93 13.82
N ILE A 229 2.18 13.97 14.58
CA ILE A 229 2.88 13.86 15.88
C ILE A 229 2.08 13.02 16.86
N LYS A 230 0.76 13.19 16.92
CA LYS A 230 -0.12 12.37 17.77
C LYS A 230 -0.07 10.88 17.40
N GLU A 231 -0.07 10.56 16.10
CA GLU A 231 0.08 9.19 15.62
C GLU A 231 1.45 8.61 15.99
N MET A 232 2.54 9.35 15.71
CA MET A 232 3.90 8.94 16.07
C MET A 232 4.05 8.74 17.59
N ARG A 233 3.44 9.60 18.41
CA ARG A 233 3.48 9.46 19.87
C ARG A 233 2.80 8.20 20.36
N GLN A 234 1.62 7.85 19.81
CA GLN A 234 0.96 6.60 20.16
C GLN A 234 1.86 5.39 19.88
N LEU A 235 2.54 5.40 18.73
CA LEU A 235 3.47 4.35 18.34
C LEU A 235 4.73 4.34 19.23
N TYR A 236 5.29 5.52 19.52
CA TYR A 236 6.45 5.69 20.39
C TYR A 236 6.17 5.16 21.82
N ASP A 237 5.00 5.49 22.38
CA ASP A 237 4.56 5.05 23.70
C ASP A 237 4.36 3.52 23.78
N LEU A 238 4.08 2.87 22.63
CA LEU A 238 4.02 1.41 22.50
C LEU A 238 5.38 0.75 22.32
N GLY A 239 6.47 1.53 22.19
CA GLY A 239 7.84 1.05 22.04
C GLY A 239 8.39 1.09 20.60
N VAL A 240 7.61 1.56 19.60
CA VAL A 240 8.10 1.70 18.22
C VAL A 240 9.15 2.80 18.14
N ARG A 241 10.26 2.54 17.43
CA ARG A 241 11.36 3.48 17.22
C ARG A 241 11.68 3.70 15.75
N GLY A 242 11.18 2.86 14.86
CA GLY A 242 11.36 2.97 13.40
C GLY A 242 10.10 3.50 12.72
N PHE A 243 10.21 4.58 11.94
CA PHE A 243 9.09 5.20 11.24
C PHE A 243 9.38 5.32 9.73
N TRP A 244 8.49 4.80 8.90
CA TRP A 244 8.56 5.01 7.46
C TRP A 244 7.50 6.02 7.03
N PHE A 245 7.92 7.17 6.51
CA PHE A 245 6.98 8.12 5.92
C PHE A 245 6.52 7.57 4.57
N THR A 246 5.28 7.06 4.54
CA THR A 246 4.73 6.30 3.41
C THR A 246 4.21 7.20 2.27
N ASP A 247 4.58 8.45 2.27
CA ASP A 247 4.25 9.40 1.23
C ASP A 247 4.81 8.98 -0.13
N ALA A 248 4.14 9.32 -1.21
CA ALA A 248 4.68 9.12 -2.56
C ALA A 248 6.05 9.79 -2.75
N GLN A 249 6.23 10.94 -2.11
CA GLN A 249 7.49 11.67 -1.95
C GLN A 249 7.39 12.54 -0.69
N PHE A 250 8.40 12.49 0.18
CA PHE A 250 8.42 13.29 1.40
C PHE A 250 8.45 14.79 1.10
N ILE A 251 9.13 15.20 0.01
CA ILE A 251 9.15 16.58 -0.48
C ILE A 251 8.78 16.54 -1.98
N PRO A 252 7.49 16.51 -2.33
CA PRO A 252 7.07 16.32 -3.72
C PRO A 252 7.36 17.51 -4.64
N ALA A 253 7.53 18.73 -4.09
CA ALA A 253 7.92 19.93 -4.83
C ALA A 253 8.54 20.95 -3.89
N LYS A 254 9.30 21.91 -4.43
CA LYS A 254 10.00 22.98 -3.64
C LYS A 254 9.07 23.74 -2.68
N LYS A 255 7.82 23.97 -3.05
CA LYS A 255 6.83 24.63 -2.19
C LYS A 255 6.47 23.85 -0.92
N HIS A 256 6.84 22.56 -0.83
CA HIS A 256 6.60 21.69 0.33
C HIS A 256 7.85 21.50 1.20
N ILE A 257 8.93 22.25 0.95
CA ILE A 257 10.14 22.25 1.79
C ILE A 257 9.78 22.76 3.19
N GLU A 258 9.02 23.84 3.25
CA GLU A 258 8.61 24.43 4.52
C GLU A 258 7.70 23.50 5.33
N ASP A 259 6.75 22.82 4.68
CA ASP A 259 5.91 21.80 5.33
C ASP A 259 6.77 20.68 5.95
N ALA A 260 7.83 20.27 5.27
CA ALA A 260 8.76 19.25 5.77
C ALA A 260 9.57 19.76 6.97
N LYS A 261 10.08 21.02 6.91
CA LYS A 261 10.83 21.65 8.01
C LYS A 261 9.95 21.78 9.27
N ILE A 262 8.71 22.25 9.12
CA ILE A 262 7.76 22.36 10.23
C ILE A 262 7.51 21.01 10.89
N LEU A 263 7.31 19.96 10.11
CA LEU A 263 7.12 18.61 10.64
C LEU A 263 8.37 18.11 11.37
N LEU A 264 9.57 18.24 10.76
CA LEU A 264 10.80 17.78 11.37
C LEU A 264 11.15 18.57 12.64
N GLN A 265 10.88 19.88 12.67
CA GLN A 265 11.03 20.67 13.89
C GLN A 265 10.06 20.18 14.97
N ALA A 266 8.80 19.89 14.62
CA ALA A 266 7.84 19.34 15.58
C ALA A 266 8.25 17.96 16.12
N ILE A 267 8.92 17.13 15.30
CA ILE A 267 9.51 15.86 15.75
C ILE A 267 10.67 16.11 16.70
N LYS A 268 11.57 17.04 16.38
CA LYS A 268 12.71 17.44 17.23
C LYS A 268 12.24 17.94 18.59
N ASP A 269 11.18 18.74 18.61
CA ASP A 269 10.60 19.31 19.84
C ASP A 269 9.99 18.24 20.77
N GLN A 270 9.77 17.00 20.29
CA GLN A 270 9.32 15.89 21.13
C GLN A 270 10.46 15.33 22.01
N GLY A 271 11.72 15.61 21.69
CA GLY A 271 12.88 15.07 22.41
C GLY A 271 13.05 13.55 22.22
N TRP A 272 12.64 13.01 21.07
CA TRP A 272 12.82 11.59 20.74
C TRP A 272 14.20 11.35 20.15
N ASP A 273 15.20 11.12 21.00
CA ASP A 273 16.61 10.95 20.58
C ASP A 273 16.91 9.55 20.03
N ASP A 274 15.99 8.59 20.22
CA ASP A 274 16.18 7.18 19.91
C ASP A 274 15.36 6.69 18.71
N ILE A 275 14.69 7.59 18.00
CA ILE A 275 13.93 7.22 16.79
C ILE A 275 14.81 7.15 15.55
N LYS A 276 14.36 6.33 14.61
CA LYS A 276 14.88 6.28 13.23
C LYS A 276 13.73 6.49 12.28
N TRP A 277 13.94 7.23 11.21
CA TRP A 277 12.92 7.33 10.17
C TRP A 277 13.50 7.25 8.76
N ALA A 278 12.64 6.89 7.82
CA ALA A 278 12.97 6.72 6.42
C ALA A 278 11.88 7.26 5.52
N ALA A 279 12.21 7.61 4.27
CA ALA A 279 11.25 8.13 3.29
C ALA A 279 11.73 8.00 1.84
N TYR A 280 10.80 8.14 0.90
CA TYR A 280 11.11 8.44 -0.49
C TYR A 280 11.39 9.94 -0.65
N ILE A 281 12.55 10.30 -1.21
CA ILE A 281 13.00 11.69 -1.32
C ILE A 281 13.49 12.00 -2.73
N ARG A 282 13.24 13.22 -3.17
CA ARG A 282 13.88 13.79 -4.36
C ARG A 282 15.06 14.65 -3.96
N ALA A 283 16.23 14.37 -4.54
CA ALA A 283 17.46 15.09 -4.22
C ALA A 283 17.42 16.59 -4.57
N ASP A 284 16.62 16.97 -5.58
CA ASP A 284 16.51 18.36 -6.07
C ASP A 284 15.68 19.28 -5.15
N ASN A 285 15.08 18.74 -4.10
CA ASN A 285 14.23 19.48 -3.14
C ASN A 285 14.84 19.53 -1.72
N ILE A 286 16.15 19.31 -1.57
CA ILE A 286 16.84 19.35 -0.26
C ILE A 286 17.74 20.58 -0.22
N ASP A 287 17.55 21.46 0.77
CA ASP A 287 18.49 22.50 1.12
C ASP A 287 19.31 22.09 2.37
N ALA A 288 20.34 22.89 2.71
CA ALA A 288 21.25 22.57 3.80
C ALA A 288 20.56 22.56 5.18
N GLU A 289 19.61 23.45 5.41
CA GLU A 289 18.85 23.52 6.68
C GLU A 289 17.96 22.28 6.84
N LEU A 290 17.25 21.89 5.77
CA LEU A 290 16.42 20.70 5.77
C LEU A 290 17.28 19.44 5.96
N ALA A 291 18.43 19.34 5.30
CA ALA A 291 19.36 18.23 5.48
C ALA A 291 19.83 18.11 6.95
N GLN A 292 20.13 19.24 7.61
CA GLN A 292 20.49 19.24 9.02
C GLN A 292 19.32 18.78 9.91
N LEU A 293 18.09 19.26 9.68
CA LEU A 293 16.90 18.80 10.40
C LEU A 293 16.65 17.30 10.21
N MET A 294 16.88 16.76 9.01
CA MET A 294 16.77 15.33 8.75
C MET A 294 17.73 14.53 9.63
N VAL A 295 18.99 14.97 9.75
CA VAL A 295 19.99 14.33 10.61
C VAL A 295 19.60 14.45 12.07
N ASP A 296 19.25 15.65 12.52
CA ASP A 296 18.91 15.95 13.92
C ASP A 296 17.68 15.16 14.41
N THR A 297 16.81 14.74 13.52
CA THR A 297 15.58 13.99 13.83
C THR A 297 15.69 12.48 13.62
N GLY A 298 16.91 11.97 13.35
CA GLY A 298 17.16 10.54 13.26
C GLY A 298 16.85 9.90 11.89
N MET A 299 16.96 10.67 10.80
CA MET A 299 16.87 10.07 9.47
C MET A 299 17.97 9.03 9.27
N SER A 300 17.59 7.78 9.05
CA SER A 300 18.54 6.66 8.93
C SER A 300 18.64 6.10 7.52
N TYR A 301 17.58 6.25 6.73
CA TYR A 301 17.52 5.70 5.38
C TYR A 301 16.61 6.55 4.48
N PHE A 302 16.95 6.61 3.21
CA PHE A 302 16.09 7.23 2.18
C PHE A 302 16.24 6.49 0.84
N GLU A 303 15.18 6.52 0.07
CA GLU A 303 15.18 6.04 -1.31
C GLU A 303 15.08 7.21 -2.28
N ILE A 304 16.05 7.30 -3.19
CA ILE A 304 16.07 8.28 -4.29
C ILE A 304 15.91 7.52 -5.61
N GLY A 305 14.89 7.88 -6.36
CA GLY A 305 14.74 7.43 -7.74
C GLY A 305 15.70 8.18 -8.65
N ILE A 306 16.68 7.49 -9.22
CA ILE A 306 17.54 8.03 -10.28
C ILE A 306 16.96 7.55 -11.60
N THR A 307 16.30 8.48 -12.31
CA THR A 307 15.70 8.22 -13.62
C THR A 307 16.36 9.14 -14.66
N SER A 308 16.86 8.54 -15.72
CA SER A 308 17.43 9.29 -16.88
C SER A 308 16.33 9.63 -17.88
#